data_081ef1c111c524bd92ce5d662726fb2c
#
_entry.id   081ef1c111c524bd92ce5d662726fb2c
#
_cell.length_a   1.000
_cell.length_b   1.000
_cell.length_c   1.000
_cell.angle_alpha   90.00
_cell.angle_beta   90.00
_cell.angle_gamma   90.00
#
_symmetry.space_group_name_H-M   'P 1'
#
loop_
_entity.id
_entity.type
_entity.pdbx_description
1 polymer ?
#
loop_
_entity_poly.entity_id
_entity_poly.type
_entity_poly.pdbx_seq_one_letter_code
_entity_poly.pdbx_strand_id
1 'polypeptide(L)'
;SSIAGAVASAERSDRAERSDRAELIVEAVPERLEIKQSVYAEIELAAADDAIISSSTSGIMPSDLQAKMERPDRLMVGHPFNPVYLLPLVEMVGGTQTSDETIRRAGDIYRVIGMHPLHLRKEIEAFVADRFLEAVWREALWLVKDGIATTAEIDDAIRYGFGLRWAQMGLFETYRVAGGEAGMAHFIAQFGPCLKWPWTKLMDVPELTDELVEKISSQSDAQSGSHSIRELERIRDNNLVAIMQALKANDWGAGKTLANWEAALYDAVPAETRSDTTKPLETLRRRVPAEWTDYNG
;
A
#
# COMPACT_ATOMS: atom_id res chain seq x y z
N SER A 1 0.16 -12.49 23.95
CA SER A 1 1.14 -11.48 24.39
C SER A 1 0.45 -10.15 24.48
N SER A 2 0.60 -9.40 25.60
CA SER A 2 0.03 -8.04 25.71
C SER A 2 0.84 -7.09 24.83
N ILE A 3 0.21 -6.01 24.36
CA ILE A 3 0.87 -4.91 23.60
C ILE A 3 2.04 -4.35 24.42
N ALA A 4 1.84 -4.12 25.74
CA ALA A 4 2.90 -3.74 26.65
C ALA A 4 4.06 -4.75 26.69
N GLY A 5 3.77 -6.06 26.56
CA GLY A 5 4.78 -7.11 26.46
C GLY A 5 5.57 -7.09 25.16
N ALA A 6 4.92 -6.78 24.04
CA ALA A 6 5.58 -6.68 22.73
C ALA A 6 6.48 -5.44 22.64
N VAL A 7 5.99 -4.28 23.11
CA VAL A 7 6.76 -3.04 23.17
C VAL A 7 7.92 -3.17 24.19
N ALA A 8 7.66 -3.72 25.37
CA ALA A 8 8.69 -3.92 26.40
C ALA A 8 9.69 -5.05 26.07
N SER A 9 9.39 -5.98 25.16
CA SER A 9 10.39 -6.98 24.71
C SER A 9 11.41 -6.37 23.75
N ALA A 10 11.05 -5.31 23.03
CA ALA A 10 11.99 -4.52 22.22
C ALA A 10 12.92 -3.65 23.10
N GLU A 11 12.54 -3.41 24.37
CA GLU A 11 13.29 -2.56 25.31
C GLU A 11 14.16 -3.33 26.32
N ARG A 12 14.07 -4.68 26.38
CA ARG A 12 14.72 -5.50 27.42
C ARG A 12 16.09 -6.08 27.04
N SER A 13 16.96 -5.33 26.46
CA SER A 13 18.37 -5.69 26.45
C SER A 13 19.11 -4.77 27.44
N ASP A 14 19.67 -5.32 28.51
CA ASP A 14 20.42 -4.63 29.58
C ASP A 14 21.71 -3.93 29.11
N ARG A 15 21.85 -3.72 27.80
CA ARG A 15 22.95 -3.02 27.15
C ARG A 15 22.51 -2.21 25.93
N ALA A 16 21.23 -1.83 25.87
CA ALA A 16 20.72 -1.09 24.73
C ALA A 16 21.28 0.33 24.71
N GLU A 17 22.24 0.56 23.87
CA GLU A 17 22.46 1.87 23.30
C GLU A 17 21.14 2.34 22.65
N ARG A 18 20.96 3.65 22.43
CA ARG A 18 19.75 4.28 21.87
C ARG A 18 19.20 3.63 20.60
N SER A 19 19.95 2.74 19.95
CA SER A 19 19.62 1.95 18.77
C SER A 19 18.63 0.80 19.00
N ASP A 20 18.36 0.39 20.24
CA ASP A 20 17.55 -0.79 20.56
C ASP A 20 16.08 -0.46 20.89
N ARG A 21 15.67 0.81 20.79
CA ARG A 21 14.28 1.23 21.00
C ARG A 21 13.52 1.25 19.68
N ALA A 22 12.23 0.87 19.73
CA ALA A 22 11.34 0.98 18.58
C ALA A 22 11.15 2.45 18.20
N GLU A 23 11.65 2.85 17.02
CA GLU A 23 11.45 4.20 16.48
C GLU A 23 10.10 4.36 15.78
N LEU A 24 9.55 3.25 15.25
CA LEU A 24 8.27 3.18 14.56
C LEU A 24 7.46 1.99 15.08
N ILE A 25 6.24 2.25 15.52
CA ILE A 25 5.26 1.25 15.95
C ILE A 25 4.13 1.24 14.93
N VAL A 26 3.96 0.12 14.23
CA VAL A 26 2.89 -0.06 13.25
C VAL A 26 1.69 -0.70 13.95
N GLU A 27 0.55 -0.02 13.92
CA GLU A 27 -0.72 -0.54 14.44
C GLU A 27 -1.55 -1.10 13.27
N ALA A 28 -1.94 -2.37 13.37
CA ALA A 28 -2.72 -3.10 12.38
C ALA A 28 -3.87 -3.89 13.03
N VAL A 29 -4.47 -3.34 14.09
CA VAL A 29 -5.64 -3.94 14.74
C VAL A 29 -6.91 -3.73 13.89
N PRO A 30 -8.03 -4.45 14.18
CA PRO A 30 -9.26 -4.34 13.40
C PRO A 30 -9.71 -2.90 13.17
N GLU A 31 -10.32 -2.64 12.00
CA GLU A 31 -10.72 -1.32 11.50
C GLU A 31 -11.91 -0.74 12.28
N ARG A 32 -11.69 -0.47 13.55
CA ARG A 32 -12.66 0.07 14.50
C ARG A 32 -11.99 1.16 15.36
N LEU A 33 -12.51 2.37 15.26
CA LEU A 33 -11.94 3.57 15.89
C LEU A 33 -11.69 3.37 17.40
N GLU A 34 -12.66 2.82 18.12
CA GLU A 34 -12.56 2.65 19.58
C GLU A 34 -11.46 1.66 19.96
N ILE A 35 -11.27 0.59 19.17
CA ILE A 35 -10.22 -0.40 19.39
C ILE A 35 -8.85 0.26 19.17
N LYS A 36 -8.69 0.97 18.05
CA LYS A 36 -7.44 1.65 17.72
C LYS A 36 -7.09 2.70 18.80
N GLN A 37 -8.05 3.52 19.22
CA GLN A 37 -7.84 4.51 20.28
C GLN A 37 -7.46 3.88 21.62
N SER A 38 -8.04 2.72 21.99
CA SER A 38 -7.64 1.99 23.18
C SER A 38 -6.20 1.45 23.09
N VAL A 39 -5.81 0.96 21.92
CA VAL A 39 -4.44 0.47 21.67
C VAL A 39 -3.43 1.62 21.72
N TYR A 40 -3.76 2.79 21.21
CA TYR A 40 -2.86 3.96 21.31
C TYR A 40 -2.63 4.39 22.75
N ALA A 41 -3.65 4.38 23.60
CA ALA A 41 -3.47 4.65 25.02
C ALA A 41 -2.50 3.65 25.71
N GLU A 42 -2.57 2.36 25.34
CA GLU A 42 -1.61 1.37 25.85
C GLU A 42 -0.20 1.58 25.28
N ILE A 43 -0.07 1.96 23.99
CA ILE A 43 1.22 2.29 23.39
C ILE A 43 1.83 3.52 24.06
N GLU A 44 1.05 4.56 24.34
CA GLU A 44 1.54 5.78 24.98
C GLU A 44 2.12 5.54 26.38
N LEU A 45 1.62 4.53 27.09
CA LEU A 45 2.14 4.16 28.41
C LEU A 45 3.45 3.35 28.34
N ALA A 46 3.73 2.69 27.23
CA ALA A 46 4.83 1.73 27.12
C ALA A 46 5.94 2.15 26.16
N ALA A 47 5.63 2.96 25.15
CA ALA A 47 6.57 3.36 24.13
C ALA A 47 7.46 4.54 24.54
N ALA A 48 8.63 4.61 23.94
CA ALA A 48 9.50 5.78 24.09
C ALA A 48 8.78 7.07 23.64
N ASP A 49 9.14 8.18 24.25
CA ASP A 49 8.52 9.49 24.02
C ASP A 49 8.64 9.96 22.56
N ASP A 50 9.67 9.57 21.87
CA ASP A 50 9.98 9.90 20.48
C ASP A 50 9.58 8.83 19.47
N ALA A 51 8.98 7.71 19.91
CA ALA A 51 8.49 6.68 19.02
C ALA A 51 7.30 7.17 18.18
N ILE A 52 7.36 6.93 16.89
CA ILE A 52 6.27 7.25 15.95
C ILE A 52 5.23 6.13 15.98
N ILE A 53 3.96 6.49 15.99
CA ILE A 53 2.84 5.56 15.87
C ILE A 53 2.27 5.70 14.46
N SER A 54 2.32 4.61 13.70
CA SER A 54 1.79 4.53 12.35
C SER A 54 0.60 3.58 12.29
N SER A 55 -0.59 4.11 12.03
CA SER A 55 -1.77 3.28 11.81
C SER A 55 -1.82 2.77 10.37
N SER A 56 -2.12 1.47 10.19
CA SER A 56 -2.34 0.89 8.86
C SER A 56 -3.80 0.95 8.42
N THR A 57 -4.61 1.82 9.00
CA THR A 57 -6.02 2.03 8.60
C THR A 57 -6.13 2.34 7.12
N SER A 58 -7.18 1.82 6.47
CA SER A 58 -7.48 2.10 5.06
C SER A 58 -8.43 3.28 4.86
N GLY A 59 -9.10 3.78 5.92
CA GLY A 59 -10.11 4.82 5.75
C GLY A 59 -10.39 5.73 6.94
N ILE A 60 -9.98 5.37 8.17
CA ILE A 60 -10.22 6.22 9.34
C ILE A 60 -9.30 7.43 9.28
N MET A 61 -9.87 8.62 9.46
CA MET A 61 -9.12 9.87 9.43
C MET A 61 -8.11 9.94 10.58
N PRO A 62 -6.84 10.32 10.32
CA PRO A 62 -5.84 10.41 11.37
C PRO A 62 -6.22 11.39 12.49
N SER A 63 -6.96 12.45 12.21
CA SER A 63 -7.49 13.35 13.25
C SER A 63 -8.46 12.65 14.21
N ASP A 64 -9.28 11.71 13.72
CA ASP A 64 -10.18 10.93 14.58
C ASP A 64 -9.37 9.92 15.42
N LEU A 65 -8.35 9.32 14.84
CA LEU A 65 -7.44 8.43 15.56
C LEU A 65 -6.74 9.14 16.72
N GLN A 66 -6.29 10.37 16.49
CA GLN A 66 -5.57 11.20 17.48
C GLN A 66 -6.44 11.71 18.63
N ALA A 67 -7.76 11.77 18.48
CA ALA A 67 -8.66 12.57 19.30
C ALA A 67 -8.57 12.31 20.81
N LYS A 68 -8.09 11.13 21.23
CA LYS A 68 -7.97 10.76 22.65
C LYS A 68 -6.51 10.57 23.12
N MET A 69 -5.55 10.90 22.27
CA MET A 69 -4.14 10.75 22.62
C MET A 69 -3.65 11.92 23.49
N GLU A 70 -2.73 11.62 24.38
CA GLU A 70 -2.02 12.65 25.16
C GLU A 70 -0.92 13.33 24.32
N ARG A 71 -0.32 12.55 23.38
CA ARG A 71 0.74 13.00 22.47
C ARG A 71 0.40 12.70 21.02
N PRO A 72 -0.60 13.41 20.46
CA PRO A 72 -1.11 13.18 19.12
C PRO A 72 -0.12 13.58 18.02
N ASP A 73 0.90 14.38 18.36
CA ASP A 73 1.93 14.88 17.43
C ASP A 73 2.77 13.77 16.78
N ARG A 74 2.83 12.58 17.40
CA ARG A 74 3.62 11.43 16.94
C ARG A 74 2.80 10.36 16.24
N LEU A 75 1.49 10.54 16.07
CA LEU A 75 0.66 9.61 15.31
C LEU A 75 0.47 10.08 13.87
N MET A 76 0.57 9.16 12.94
CA MET A 76 0.22 9.32 11.54
C MET A 76 -0.43 8.04 11.00
N VAL A 77 -1.05 8.13 9.84
CA VAL A 77 -1.42 6.95 9.06
C VAL A 77 -0.28 6.62 8.09
N GLY A 78 0.11 5.35 8.06
CA GLY A 78 0.98 4.76 7.06
C GLY A 78 0.24 3.60 6.40
N HIS A 79 -0.54 3.89 5.37
CA HIS A 79 -1.39 2.93 4.67
C HIS A 79 -0.59 2.14 3.63
N PRO A 80 -0.25 0.85 3.90
CA PRO A 80 0.47 0.01 2.95
C PRO A 80 -0.51 -0.62 1.95
N PHE A 81 0.02 -1.09 0.82
CA PHE A 81 -0.76 -1.84 -0.17
C PHE A 81 -0.48 -3.34 -0.10
N ASN A 82 -1.54 -4.13 -0.16
CA ASN A 82 -1.46 -5.58 -0.14
C ASN A 82 -1.07 -6.14 -1.54
N PRO A 83 -0.09 -7.06 -1.65
CA PRO A 83 0.68 -7.67 -0.56
C PRO A 83 1.81 -6.77 -0.07
N VAL A 84 1.78 -6.43 1.22
CA VAL A 84 2.70 -5.46 1.86
C VAL A 84 4.18 -5.85 1.71
N TYR A 85 4.47 -7.14 1.61
CA TYR A 85 5.83 -7.67 1.46
C TYR A 85 6.38 -7.59 0.02
N LEU A 86 5.58 -7.15 -0.96
CA LEU A 86 6.00 -6.98 -2.35
C LEU A 86 5.74 -5.56 -2.88
N LEU A 87 4.58 -4.98 -2.56
CA LEU A 87 4.26 -3.64 -3.04
C LEU A 87 4.91 -2.57 -2.15
N PRO A 88 5.77 -1.71 -2.71
CA PRO A 88 6.54 -0.76 -1.90
C PRO A 88 5.71 0.46 -1.45
N LEU A 89 4.53 0.69 -1.98
CA LEU A 89 3.75 1.89 -1.65
C LEU A 89 3.34 1.91 -0.18
N VAL A 90 3.59 3.02 0.49
CA VAL A 90 2.95 3.41 1.75
C VAL A 90 2.45 4.84 1.64
N GLU A 91 1.15 5.04 1.72
CA GLU A 91 0.55 6.37 1.77
C GLU A 91 0.66 6.91 3.19
N MET A 92 1.31 8.07 3.33
CA MET A 92 1.53 8.70 4.63
C MET A 92 0.66 9.94 4.75
N VAL A 93 -0.14 10.01 5.79
CA VAL A 93 -0.97 11.19 6.07
C VAL A 93 -1.01 11.49 7.56
N GLY A 94 -0.76 12.75 7.91
CA GLY A 94 -0.90 13.25 9.28
C GLY A 94 -2.30 13.77 9.55
N GLY A 95 -2.73 13.70 10.80
CA GLY A 95 -3.89 14.43 11.29
C GLY A 95 -3.55 15.89 11.61
N THR A 96 -4.55 16.63 12.09
CA THR A 96 -4.41 18.04 12.40
C THR A 96 -3.37 18.35 13.48
N GLN A 97 -2.99 17.36 14.29
CA GLN A 97 -2.02 17.51 15.37
C GLN A 97 -0.70 16.77 15.11
N THR A 98 -0.56 16.05 13.99
CA THR A 98 0.69 15.38 13.62
C THR A 98 1.78 16.39 13.32
N SER A 99 2.96 16.20 13.88
CA SER A 99 4.09 17.10 13.60
C SER A 99 4.74 16.80 12.23
N ASP A 100 5.27 17.84 11.57
CA ASP A 100 6.03 17.70 10.34
C ASP A 100 7.25 16.79 10.53
N GLU A 101 7.85 16.82 11.71
CA GLU A 101 8.98 15.96 12.07
C GLU A 101 8.60 14.48 12.11
N THR A 102 7.40 14.16 12.63
CA THR A 102 6.85 12.79 12.60
C THR A 102 6.72 12.27 11.19
N ILE A 103 6.14 13.07 10.28
CA ILE A 103 6.00 12.70 8.87
C ILE A 103 7.37 12.51 8.20
N ARG A 104 8.31 13.43 8.44
CA ARG A 104 9.65 13.36 7.87
C ARG A 104 10.39 12.10 8.33
N ARG A 105 10.46 11.85 9.65
CA ARG A 105 11.13 10.69 10.23
C ARG A 105 10.50 9.37 9.80
N ALA A 106 9.17 9.27 9.80
CA ALA A 106 8.47 8.10 9.32
C ALA A 106 8.81 7.80 7.85
N GLY A 107 8.84 8.84 7.01
CA GLY A 107 9.23 8.70 5.61
C GLY A 107 10.67 8.17 5.46
N ASP A 108 11.60 8.63 6.29
CA ASP A 108 12.97 8.15 6.27
C ASP A 108 13.06 6.68 6.70
N ILE A 109 12.33 6.29 7.75
CA ILE A 109 12.26 4.90 8.22
C ILE A 109 11.66 3.99 7.13
N TYR A 110 10.54 4.40 6.51
CA TYR A 110 9.93 3.61 5.44
C TYR A 110 10.86 3.40 4.24
N ARG A 111 11.65 4.42 3.87
CA ARG A 111 12.67 4.26 2.81
C ARG A 111 13.76 3.27 3.19
N VAL A 112 14.23 3.29 4.43
CA VAL A 112 15.27 2.35 4.92
C VAL A 112 14.80 0.89 4.83
N ILE A 113 13.52 0.62 5.08
CA ILE A 113 12.95 -0.73 4.96
C ILE A 113 12.47 -1.08 3.54
N GLY A 114 12.80 -0.25 2.54
CA GLY A 114 12.54 -0.54 1.12
C GLY A 114 11.16 -0.13 0.63
N MET A 115 10.42 0.65 1.40
CA MET A 115 9.11 1.17 0.96
C MET A 115 9.24 2.52 0.25
N HIS A 116 8.21 2.87 -0.49
CA HIS A 116 8.07 4.16 -1.18
C HIS A 116 7.00 5.01 -0.47
N PRO A 117 7.39 5.92 0.44
CA PRO A 117 6.44 6.76 1.15
C PRO A 117 5.88 7.85 0.23
N LEU A 118 4.56 7.86 0.11
CA LEU A 118 3.78 8.88 -0.59
C LEU A 118 3.11 9.80 0.44
N HIS A 119 3.65 10.99 0.64
CA HIS A 119 3.08 11.94 1.60
C HIS A 119 1.87 12.69 1.03
N LEU A 120 0.70 12.46 1.62
CA LEU A 120 -0.52 13.21 1.36
C LEU A 120 -0.53 14.47 2.24
N ARG A 121 -0.71 15.62 1.61
CA ARG A 121 -0.62 16.93 2.29
C ARG A 121 -1.84 17.28 3.14
N LYS A 122 -2.92 16.54 3.00
CA LYS A 122 -4.18 16.75 3.71
C LYS A 122 -4.87 15.42 3.93
N GLU A 123 -5.60 15.33 5.02
CA GLU A 123 -6.53 14.23 5.26
C GLU A 123 -7.59 14.17 4.16
N ILE A 124 -7.88 12.98 3.71
CA ILE A 124 -8.96 12.69 2.78
C ILE A 124 -9.39 11.24 3.01
N GLU A 125 -10.68 11.00 2.99
CA GLU A 125 -11.25 9.66 3.10
C GLU A 125 -10.73 8.74 1.99
N ALA A 126 -10.39 7.49 2.33
CA ALA A 126 -9.83 6.47 1.44
C ALA A 126 -8.53 6.88 0.73
N PHE A 127 -7.83 7.91 1.21
CA PHE A 127 -6.55 8.41 0.71
C PHE A 127 -6.52 8.59 -0.81
N VAL A 128 -5.42 8.28 -1.51
CA VAL A 128 -5.34 8.48 -2.97
C VAL A 128 -5.58 7.18 -3.73
N ALA A 129 -4.90 6.11 -3.36
CA ALA A 129 -4.90 4.89 -4.17
C ALA A 129 -6.26 4.15 -4.08
N ASP A 130 -6.85 4.04 -2.89
CA ASP A 130 -8.17 3.42 -2.74
C ASP A 130 -9.26 4.22 -3.45
N ARG A 131 -9.16 5.55 -3.52
CA ARG A 131 -10.10 6.37 -4.31
C ARG A 131 -10.09 6.00 -5.80
N PHE A 132 -8.93 5.70 -6.36
CA PHE A 132 -8.82 5.22 -7.74
C PHE A 132 -9.37 3.80 -7.89
N LEU A 133 -9.08 2.90 -6.95
CA LEU A 133 -9.63 1.55 -6.95
C LEU A 133 -11.17 1.57 -6.87
N GLU A 134 -11.73 2.35 -5.96
CA GLU A 134 -13.18 2.51 -5.79
C GLU A 134 -13.86 3.09 -7.04
N ALA A 135 -13.23 4.06 -7.70
CA ALA A 135 -13.76 4.63 -8.93
C ALA A 135 -13.86 3.57 -10.04
N VAL A 136 -12.79 2.80 -10.24
CA VAL A 136 -12.75 1.73 -11.25
C VAL A 136 -13.73 0.61 -10.90
N TRP A 137 -13.82 0.24 -9.62
CA TRP A 137 -14.73 -0.83 -9.17
C TRP A 137 -16.20 -0.44 -9.35
N ARG A 138 -16.59 0.79 -9.01
CA ARG A 138 -17.96 1.27 -9.25
C ARG A 138 -18.36 1.17 -10.71
N GLU A 139 -17.49 1.59 -11.62
CA GLU A 139 -17.73 1.47 -13.06
C GLU A 139 -17.86 0.00 -13.49
N ALA A 140 -16.98 -0.88 -12.99
CA ALA A 140 -17.04 -2.30 -13.29
C ALA A 140 -18.36 -2.95 -12.85
N LEU A 141 -18.89 -2.60 -11.67
CA LEU A 141 -20.18 -3.09 -11.19
C LEU A 141 -21.34 -2.71 -12.13
N TRP A 142 -21.32 -1.49 -12.68
CA TRP A 142 -22.33 -1.06 -13.66
C TRP A 142 -22.22 -1.80 -14.97
N LEU A 143 -21.03 -2.03 -15.49
CA LEU A 143 -20.81 -2.78 -16.73
C LEU A 143 -21.33 -4.21 -16.61
N VAL A 144 -21.12 -4.88 -15.47
CA VAL A 144 -21.67 -6.22 -15.23
C VAL A 144 -23.19 -6.19 -15.07
N LYS A 145 -23.71 -5.25 -14.27
CA LYS A 145 -25.16 -5.11 -14.04
C LYS A 145 -25.92 -4.88 -15.33
N ASP A 146 -25.45 -3.97 -16.17
CA ASP A 146 -26.09 -3.60 -17.43
C ASP A 146 -25.85 -4.63 -18.56
N GLY A 147 -25.07 -5.69 -18.28
CA GLY A 147 -24.77 -6.76 -19.25
C GLY A 147 -23.85 -6.31 -20.40
N ILE A 148 -23.06 -5.26 -20.19
CA ILE A 148 -22.12 -4.74 -21.18
C ILE A 148 -20.89 -5.62 -21.26
N ALA A 149 -20.36 -6.07 -20.10
CA ALA A 149 -19.19 -6.92 -20.02
C ALA A 149 -19.30 -7.89 -18.84
N THR A 150 -18.62 -9.01 -18.95
CA THR A 150 -18.40 -9.97 -17.86
C THR A 150 -17.21 -9.53 -16.99
N THR A 151 -17.06 -10.13 -15.82
CA THR A 151 -15.89 -9.89 -14.96
C THR A 151 -14.58 -10.21 -15.70
N ALA A 152 -14.54 -11.31 -16.46
CA ALA A 152 -13.37 -11.71 -17.25
C ALA A 152 -12.99 -10.67 -18.32
N GLU A 153 -13.97 -10.13 -19.05
CA GLU A 153 -13.74 -9.11 -20.08
C GLU A 153 -13.27 -7.79 -19.50
N ILE A 154 -13.77 -7.41 -18.31
CA ILE A 154 -13.31 -6.22 -17.58
C ILE A 154 -11.86 -6.41 -17.14
N ASP A 155 -11.51 -7.56 -16.54
CA ASP A 155 -10.15 -7.88 -16.15
C ASP A 155 -9.20 -7.91 -17.35
N ASP A 156 -9.64 -8.43 -18.49
CA ASP A 156 -8.85 -8.45 -19.72
C ASP A 156 -8.59 -7.03 -20.25
N ALA A 157 -9.57 -6.14 -20.20
CA ALA A 157 -9.37 -4.73 -20.56
C ALA A 157 -8.28 -4.06 -19.70
N ILE A 158 -8.20 -4.42 -18.43
CA ILE A 158 -7.15 -3.93 -17.52
C ILE A 158 -5.82 -4.64 -17.80
N ARG A 159 -5.78 -5.98 -17.78
CA ARG A 159 -4.55 -6.79 -17.89
C ARG A 159 -3.82 -6.59 -19.21
N TYR A 160 -4.55 -6.53 -20.31
CA TYR A 160 -3.97 -6.39 -21.67
C TYR A 160 -3.96 -4.95 -22.19
N GLY A 161 -4.60 -4.04 -21.47
CA GLY A 161 -4.75 -2.65 -21.85
C GLY A 161 -3.99 -1.67 -20.94
N PHE A 162 -4.76 -0.80 -20.29
CA PHE A 162 -4.19 0.34 -19.56
C PHE A 162 -3.42 -0.06 -18.29
N GLY A 163 -3.68 -1.21 -17.69
CA GLY A 163 -2.96 -1.70 -16.52
C GLY A 163 -1.46 -1.89 -16.79
N LEU A 164 -1.07 -2.37 -17.98
CA LEU A 164 0.34 -2.48 -18.36
C LEU A 164 1.04 -1.12 -18.46
N ARG A 165 0.32 -0.07 -18.87
CA ARG A 165 0.87 1.29 -18.89
C ARG A 165 0.98 1.86 -17.49
N TRP A 166 -0.04 1.66 -16.66
CA TRP A 166 -0.07 2.17 -15.30
C TRP A 166 0.97 1.52 -14.39
N ALA A 167 1.30 0.26 -14.61
CA ALA A 167 2.35 -0.42 -13.85
C ALA A 167 3.73 0.24 -14.00
N GLN A 168 3.97 0.95 -15.11
CA GLN A 168 5.27 1.60 -15.38
C GLN A 168 5.23 3.13 -15.30
N MET A 169 4.13 3.78 -15.70
CA MET A 169 4.05 5.24 -15.83
C MET A 169 3.00 5.89 -14.92
N GLY A 170 2.04 5.13 -14.40
CA GLY A 170 0.87 5.71 -13.74
C GLY A 170 -0.05 6.42 -14.74
N LEU A 171 -0.94 7.28 -14.23
CA LEU A 171 -1.99 7.92 -15.01
C LEU A 171 -1.47 9.14 -15.81
N PHE A 172 -0.92 10.13 -15.11
CA PHE A 172 -0.56 11.41 -15.73
C PHE A 172 0.61 11.28 -16.70
N GLU A 173 1.58 10.46 -16.40
CA GLU A 173 2.71 10.23 -17.29
C GLU A 173 2.28 9.50 -18.57
N THR A 174 1.36 8.53 -18.47
CA THR A 174 0.72 7.89 -19.62
C THR A 174 0.05 8.93 -20.54
N TYR A 175 -0.69 9.88 -19.97
CA TYR A 175 -1.37 10.91 -20.75
C TYR A 175 -0.42 12.00 -21.28
N ARG A 176 0.66 12.28 -20.56
CA ARG A 176 1.73 13.14 -21.07
C ARG A 176 2.34 12.58 -22.36
N VAL A 177 2.62 11.29 -22.38
CA VAL A 177 3.14 10.60 -23.59
C VAL A 177 2.11 10.63 -24.71
N ALA A 178 0.82 10.42 -24.40
CA ALA A 178 -0.24 10.49 -25.39
C ALA A 178 -0.44 11.91 -26.00
N GLY A 179 -0.05 12.97 -25.29
CA GLY A 179 -0.05 14.33 -25.78
C GLY A 179 1.07 14.66 -26.79
N GLY A 180 2.00 13.69 -27.00
CA GLY A 180 3.14 13.88 -27.91
C GLY A 180 4.10 14.97 -27.41
N GLU A 181 4.85 15.58 -28.33
CA GLU A 181 5.81 16.64 -28.02
C GLU A 181 5.18 17.88 -27.36
N ALA A 182 3.89 18.12 -27.57
CA ALA A 182 3.15 19.21 -26.93
C ALA A 182 2.71 18.89 -25.48
N GLY A 183 2.86 17.66 -25.03
CA GLY A 183 2.75 17.22 -23.65
C GLY A 183 1.35 17.27 -23.05
N MET A 184 1.29 17.36 -21.70
CA MET A 184 0.04 17.26 -20.94
C MET A 184 -0.96 18.37 -21.26
N ALA A 185 -0.51 19.60 -21.48
CA ALA A 185 -1.40 20.72 -21.79
C ALA A 185 -2.19 20.47 -23.08
N HIS A 186 -1.52 19.93 -24.09
CA HIS A 186 -2.15 19.55 -25.35
C HIS A 186 -3.16 18.41 -25.16
N PHE A 187 -2.77 17.37 -24.41
CA PHE A 187 -3.68 16.26 -24.11
C PHE A 187 -4.94 16.74 -23.40
N ILE A 188 -4.80 17.62 -22.40
CA ILE A 188 -5.94 18.17 -21.66
C ILE A 188 -6.82 19.02 -22.59
N ALA A 189 -6.24 19.84 -23.43
CA ALA A 189 -7.01 20.67 -24.37
C ALA A 189 -7.81 19.81 -25.36
N GLN A 190 -7.23 18.72 -25.83
CA GLN A 190 -7.85 17.84 -26.81
C GLN A 190 -8.90 16.91 -26.20
N PHE A 191 -8.60 16.26 -25.08
CA PHE A 191 -9.42 15.21 -24.47
C PHE A 191 -10.18 15.65 -23.22
N GLY A 192 -9.76 16.73 -22.54
CA GLY A 192 -10.42 17.25 -21.35
C GLY A 192 -11.93 17.52 -21.54
N PRO A 193 -12.39 18.08 -22.65
CA PRO A 193 -13.81 18.29 -22.92
C PRO A 193 -14.64 17.00 -22.84
N CYS A 194 -14.07 15.84 -23.21
CA CYS A 194 -14.75 14.54 -23.15
C CYS A 194 -15.11 14.10 -21.73
N LEU A 195 -14.41 14.60 -20.70
CA LEU A 195 -14.72 14.31 -19.30
C LEU A 195 -16.09 14.84 -18.84
N LYS A 196 -16.69 15.75 -19.60
CA LYS A 196 -18.05 16.23 -19.35
C LYS A 196 -19.14 15.32 -19.93
N TRP A 197 -18.74 14.33 -20.72
CA TRP A 197 -19.68 13.40 -21.33
C TRP A 197 -20.08 12.33 -20.31
N PRO A 198 -21.33 11.86 -20.31
CA PRO A 198 -21.86 10.94 -19.32
C PRO A 198 -21.42 9.48 -19.62
N TRP A 199 -20.12 9.25 -19.78
CA TRP A 199 -19.60 7.90 -20.10
C TRP A 199 -19.52 6.99 -18.89
N THR A 200 -19.44 7.56 -17.67
CA THR A 200 -19.22 6.81 -16.46
C THR A 200 -20.25 7.19 -15.38
N LYS A 201 -20.46 6.30 -14.44
CA LYS A 201 -21.34 6.48 -13.29
C LYS A 201 -20.54 6.56 -11.98
N LEU A 202 -19.37 7.15 -11.96
CA LEU A 202 -18.38 7.09 -10.88
C LEU A 202 -18.89 7.36 -9.47
N MET A 203 -19.91 8.18 -9.31
CA MET A 203 -20.52 8.52 -8.01
C MET A 203 -21.76 7.70 -7.68
N ASP A 204 -22.21 6.88 -8.61
CA ASP A 204 -23.40 6.07 -8.48
C ASP A 204 -23.02 4.59 -8.33
N VAL A 205 -23.59 3.91 -7.35
CA VAL A 205 -23.28 2.49 -7.08
C VAL A 205 -24.56 1.69 -7.35
N PRO A 206 -24.52 0.59 -8.12
CA PRO A 206 -25.67 -0.26 -8.30
C PRO A 206 -26.05 -0.90 -6.97
N GLU A 207 -27.35 -1.08 -6.73
CA GLU A 207 -27.83 -1.87 -5.59
C GLU A 207 -27.31 -3.30 -5.72
N LEU A 208 -26.64 -3.79 -4.69
CA LEU A 208 -26.08 -5.15 -4.62
C LEU A 208 -27.18 -6.14 -4.24
N THR A 209 -28.08 -6.39 -5.19
CA THR A 209 -29.13 -7.39 -5.04
C THR A 209 -28.54 -8.79 -5.05
N ASP A 210 -29.24 -9.76 -4.46
CA ASP A 210 -28.82 -11.18 -4.47
C ASP A 210 -28.57 -11.67 -5.91
N GLU A 211 -29.37 -11.23 -6.88
CA GLU A 211 -29.20 -11.58 -8.30
C GLU A 211 -27.89 -11.02 -8.87
N LEU A 212 -27.52 -9.78 -8.55
CA LEU A 212 -26.27 -9.18 -9.01
C LEU A 212 -25.07 -9.85 -8.36
N VAL A 213 -25.13 -10.13 -7.06
CA VAL A 213 -24.08 -10.84 -6.32
C VAL A 213 -23.87 -12.23 -6.90
N GLU A 214 -24.95 -12.99 -7.15
CA GLU A 214 -24.86 -14.33 -7.76
C GLU A 214 -24.28 -14.27 -9.19
N LYS A 215 -24.68 -13.27 -9.97
CA LYS A 215 -24.16 -13.06 -11.32
C LYS A 215 -22.62 -12.79 -11.29
N ILE A 216 -22.15 -11.95 -10.39
CA ILE A 216 -20.72 -11.63 -10.26
C ILE A 216 -19.95 -12.84 -9.76
N SER A 217 -20.43 -13.51 -8.69
CA SER A 217 -19.76 -14.69 -8.11
C SER A 217 -19.63 -15.82 -9.12
N SER A 218 -20.71 -16.18 -9.82
CA SER A 218 -20.67 -17.25 -10.82
C SER A 218 -19.73 -16.94 -11.99
N GLN A 219 -19.67 -15.69 -12.42
CA GLN A 219 -18.71 -15.26 -13.45
C GLN A 219 -17.26 -15.34 -12.94
N SER A 220 -17.01 -14.91 -11.71
CA SER A 220 -15.69 -15.00 -11.09
C SER A 220 -15.23 -16.45 -10.89
N ASP A 221 -16.13 -17.34 -10.49
CA ASP A 221 -15.86 -18.77 -10.38
C ASP A 221 -15.57 -19.41 -11.76
N ALA A 222 -16.30 -19.02 -12.78
CA ALA A 222 -16.03 -19.47 -14.15
C ALA A 222 -14.66 -18.99 -14.66
N GLN A 223 -14.24 -17.80 -14.26
CA GLN A 223 -12.97 -17.18 -14.65
C GLN A 223 -11.76 -17.83 -13.93
N SER A 224 -11.84 -18.05 -12.64
CA SER A 224 -10.69 -18.38 -11.79
C SER A 224 -10.91 -19.55 -10.82
N GLY A 225 -12.12 -20.10 -10.72
CA GLY A 225 -12.48 -21.12 -9.73
C GLY A 225 -11.79 -22.49 -9.93
N SER A 226 -11.02 -22.67 -11.02
CA SER A 226 -10.12 -23.84 -11.19
C SER A 226 -8.86 -23.74 -10.31
N HIS A 227 -8.57 -22.57 -9.73
CA HIS A 227 -7.45 -22.34 -8.84
C HIS A 227 -7.95 -22.09 -7.42
N SER A 228 -7.22 -22.61 -6.43
CA SER A 228 -7.39 -22.17 -5.05
C SER A 228 -6.89 -20.74 -4.86
N ILE A 229 -7.38 -20.06 -3.85
CA ILE A 229 -6.90 -18.70 -3.50
C ILE A 229 -5.38 -18.69 -3.30
N ARG A 230 -4.80 -19.68 -2.64
CA ARG A 230 -3.34 -19.81 -2.46
C ARG A 230 -2.56 -19.98 -3.76
N GLU A 231 -3.14 -20.62 -4.76
CA GLU A 231 -2.54 -20.70 -6.08
C GLU A 231 -2.58 -19.36 -6.81
N LEU A 232 -3.71 -18.65 -6.72
CA LEU A 232 -3.84 -17.29 -7.27
C LEU A 232 -2.88 -16.32 -6.62
N GLU A 233 -2.73 -16.36 -5.30
CA GLU A 233 -1.74 -15.55 -4.57
C GLU A 233 -0.32 -15.83 -5.04
N ARG A 234 0.07 -17.10 -5.16
CA ARG A 234 1.40 -17.47 -5.65
C ARG A 234 1.65 -17.00 -7.09
N ILE A 235 0.63 -17.08 -7.96
CA ILE A 235 0.72 -16.57 -9.35
C ILE A 235 0.91 -15.06 -9.32
N ARG A 236 0.11 -14.33 -8.52
CA ARG A 236 0.23 -12.88 -8.33
C ARG A 236 1.63 -12.50 -7.86
N ASP A 237 2.13 -13.13 -6.81
CA ASP A 237 3.42 -12.80 -6.20
C ASP A 237 4.59 -13.03 -7.17
N ASN A 238 4.59 -14.16 -7.87
CA ASN A 238 5.58 -14.44 -8.90
C ASN A 238 5.58 -13.40 -10.02
N ASN A 239 4.39 -12.98 -10.46
CA ASN A 239 4.25 -11.96 -11.50
C ASN A 239 4.72 -10.59 -11.01
N LEU A 240 4.37 -10.20 -9.77
CA LEU A 240 4.83 -8.94 -9.17
C LEU A 240 6.36 -8.90 -9.06
N VAL A 241 6.99 -9.98 -8.59
CA VAL A 241 8.46 -10.08 -8.54
C VAL A 241 9.06 -9.91 -9.93
N ALA A 242 8.51 -10.58 -10.95
CA ALA A 242 9.01 -10.47 -12.33
C ALA A 242 8.85 -9.05 -12.90
N ILE A 243 7.71 -8.40 -12.65
CA ILE A 243 7.47 -7.00 -13.07
C ILE A 243 8.45 -6.06 -12.37
N MET A 244 8.63 -6.19 -11.05
CA MET A 244 9.56 -5.36 -10.29
C MET A 244 11.00 -5.54 -10.75
N GLN A 245 11.42 -6.76 -11.09
CA GLN A 245 12.76 -7.02 -11.66
C GLN A 245 12.92 -6.41 -13.05
N ALA A 246 11.92 -6.48 -13.90
CA ALA A 246 11.93 -5.83 -15.21
C ALA A 246 12.04 -4.31 -15.08
N LEU A 247 11.29 -3.70 -14.16
CA LEU A 247 11.36 -2.28 -13.86
C LEU A 247 12.72 -1.89 -13.26
N LYS A 248 13.31 -2.75 -12.41
CA LYS A 248 14.64 -2.56 -11.84
C LYS A 248 15.71 -2.55 -12.93
N ALA A 249 15.65 -3.46 -13.90
CA ALA A 249 16.58 -3.51 -15.02
C ALA A 249 16.57 -2.24 -15.88
N ASN A 250 15.45 -1.50 -15.86
CA ASN A 250 15.27 -0.24 -16.58
C ASN A 250 15.41 1.01 -15.70
N ASP A 251 15.81 0.88 -14.44
CA ASP A 251 15.94 1.97 -13.43
C ASP A 251 14.67 2.83 -13.34
N TRP A 252 13.49 2.19 -13.30
CA TRP A 252 12.20 2.88 -13.37
C TRP A 252 11.23 2.46 -12.27
N GLY A 253 10.37 3.41 -11.83
CA GLY A 253 9.24 3.21 -10.94
C GLY A 253 9.56 2.39 -9.69
N ALA A 254 8.75 1.38 -9.38
CA ALA A 254 8.95 0.50 -8.22
C ALA A 254 10.29 -0.28 -8.29
N GLY A 255 10.79 -0.55 -9.50
CA GLY A 255 12.09 -1.19 -9.69
C GLY A 255 13.27 -0.35 -9.20
N LYS A 256 13.19 0.98 -9.38
CA LYS A 256 14.20 1.90 -8.84
C LYS A 256 14.23 1.90 -7.31
N THR A 257 13.06 1.86 -6.66
CA THR A 257 12.95 1.71 -5.20
C THR A 257 13.62 0.43 -4.72
N LEU A 258 13.35 -0.69 -5.39
CA LEU A 258 14.00 -1.98 -5.12
C LEU A 258 15.51 -1.93 -5.28
N ALA A 259 16.01 -1.36 -6.38
CA ALA A 259 17.46 -1.21 -6.64
C ALA A 259 18.16 -0.39 -5.56
N ASN A 260 17.57 0.72 -5.16
CA ASN A 260 18.12 1.58 -4.11
C ASN A 260 18.18 0.87 -2.76
N TRP A 261 17.16 0.12 -2.42
CA TRP A 261 17.11 -0.67 -1.19
C TRP A 261 18.17 -1.77 -1.17
N GLU A 262 18.29 -2.54 -2.25
CA GLU A 262 19.31 -3.59 -2.38
C GLU A 262 20.73 -3.01 -2.29
N ALA A 263 20.98 -1.85 -2.93
CA ALA A 263 22.27 -1.17 -2.83
C ALA A 263 22.59 -0.77 -1.38
N ALA A 264 21.60 -0.22 -0.66
CA ALA A 264 21.77 0.15 0.73
C ALA A 264 22.04 -1.07 1.63
N LEU A 265 21.34 -2.20 1.40
CA LEU A 265 21.62 -3.45 2.11
C LEU A 265 23.03 -3.97 1.82
N TYR A 266 23.47 -3.92 0.56
CA TYR A 266 24.80 -4.34 0.17
C TYR A 266 25.87 -3.48 0.82
N ASP A 267 25.67 -2.17 0.87
CA ASP A 267 26.62 -1.23 1.49
C ASP A 267 26.70 -1.39 3.02
N ALA A 268 25.62 -1.82 3.65
CA ALA A 268 25.56 -2.10 5.08
C ALA A 268 26.33 -3.39 5.47
N VAL A 269 26.65 -4.28 4.50
CA VAL A 269 27.42 -5.49 4.77
C VAL A 269 28.91 -5.13 4.85
N PRO A 270 29.64 -5.53 5.94
CA PRO A 270 31.07 -5.31 6.07
C PRO A 270 31.86 -5.82 4.84
N ALA A 271 32.81 -5.05 4.37
CA ALA A 271 33.57 -5.38 3.15
C ALA A 271 34.21 -6.78 3.18
N GLU A 272 34.56 -7.24 4.37
CA GLU A 272 35.20 -8.57 4.62
C GLU A 272 34.19 -9.74 4.36
N THR A 273 32.89 -9.47 4.41
CA THR A 273 31.83 -10.48 4.18
C THR A 273 31.18 -10.37 2.81
N ARG A 274 31.56 -9.37 2.00
CA ARG A 274 31.06 -9.18 0.64
C ARG A 274 31.67 -10.20 -0.30
N SER A 275 31.22 -11.46 -0.24
CA SER A 275 31.66 -12.48 -1.18
C SER A 275 30.68 -12.54 -2.37
N ASP A 276 31.25 -12.48 -3.59
CA ASP A 276 30.61 -12.80 -4.87
C ASP A 276 29.26 -12.14 -5.14
N THR A 277 29.27 -11.03 -5.87
CA THR A 277 28.09 -10.25 -6.28
C THR A 277 27.11 -11.02 -7.20
N THR A 278 27.44 -12.24 -7.60
CA THR A 278 26.59 -13.09 -8.47
C THR A 278 25.64 -13.98 -7.68
N LYS A 279 25.77 -14.07 -6.36
CA LYS A 279 24.89 -14.86 -5.50
C LYS A 279 23.94 -13.96 -4.72
N PRO A 280 22.65 -14.31 -4.61
CA PRO A 280 21.72 -13.62 -3.72
C PRO A 280 22.27 -13.61 -2.29
N LEU A 281 22.26 -12.45 -1.63
CA LEU A 281 22.55 -12.36 -0.21
C LEU A 281 21.56 -13.21 0.57
N GLU A 282 22.04 -14.26 1.24
CA GLU A 282 21.23 -15.06 2.14
C GLU A 282 21.08 -14.32 3.48
N THR A 283 20.22 -13.28 3.49
CA THR A 283 20.17 -12.30 4.57
C THR A 283 19.42 -12.78 5.80
N LEU A 284 18.35 -13.56 5.69
CA LEU A 284 17.66 -14.16 6.83
C LEU A 284 16.61 -15.19 6.38
N ARG A 285 16.76 -16.45 6.77
CA ARG A 285 15.67 -17.42 6.73
C ARG A 285 14.97 -17.44 8.09
N ARG A 286 13.85 -16.70 8.24
CA ARG A 286 12.93 -16.90 9.35
C ARG A 286 11.64 -17.52 8.82
N ARG A 287 11.17 -18.58 9.49
CA ARG A 287 9.79 -19.03 9.33
C ARG A 287 8.90 -17.96 9.94
N VAL A 288 7.99 -17.42 9.16
CA VAL A 288 6.88 -16.62 9.67
C VAL A 288 6.01 -17.58 10.50
N PRO A 289 5.79 -17.32 11.80
CA PRO A 289 4.90 -18.14 12.61
C PRO A 289 3.50 -18.14 11.99
N ALA A 290 2.79 -19.27 12.04
CA ALA A 290 1.44 -19.42 11.48
C ALA A 290 0.43 -18.41 12.09
N GLU A 291 0.70 -17.94 13.28
CA GLU A 291 -0.06 -16.91 14.00
C GLU A 291 0.12 -15.47 13.46
N TRP A 292 1.05 -15.28 12.52
CA TRP A 292 1.31 -14.01 11.82
C TRP A 292 0.69 -14.00 10.42
N THR A 293 -0.12 -15.01 10.09
CA THR A 293 -0.87 -15.00 8.85
C THR A 293 -1.93 -13.91 8.90
N ASP A 294 -1.95 -13.14 7.84
CA ASP A 294 -2.86 -12.04 7.59
C ASP A 294 -4.33 -12.39 7.89
N TYR A 295 -5.11 -11.38 8.28
CA TYR A 295 -6.52 -11.47 8.69
C TYR A 295 -7.48 -12.06 7.63
N ASN A 296 -6.99 -12.27 6.42
CA ASN A 296 -7.72 -12.90 5.32
C ASN A 296 -7.51 -14.43 5.23
N GLY A 297 -6.97 -15.06 6.27
CA GLY A 297 -6.85 -16.51 6.42
C GLY A 297 -5.61 -17.11 5.87
#